data_48f0d6b51caa72764c8c55a75d575cc4
#
_entry.id   48f0d6b51caa72764c8c55a75d575cc4
#
_cell.length_a   1.000
_cell.length_b   1.000
_cell.length_c   1.000
_cell.angle_alpha   90.00
_cell.angle_beta   90.00
_cell.angle_gamma   90.00
#
_symmetry.space_group_name_H-M   'P 1'
#
loop_
_entity.id
_entity.type
_entity.pdbx_description
1 polymer ?
#
loop_
_entity_poly.entity_id
_entity_poly.type
_entity_poly.pdbx_seq_one_letter_code
_entity_poly.pdbx_strand_id
1 'polypeptide(L)'
;MKKFLEFVKRNPIGVLAYLIGMVLMFVDESVGAMSLAMATVVSPGTPVAHGNAGLPTQAPGEATTVSNLSEIGDLVEPDIDDKITEIASDESVIDTIKRRVKRQVPVTSFEVDHYMIDEKRTKAYTSSEYKGINATRAEIPFDTEDRRIYQEYYTAICKGVNGYDPTGQYEIPGVDLMLFFMGKNSTTDAPIAMAVNGPKVNATDEYCVVPTIPAGTEIILLSSAAYETQKFIAPNTVTPVPERLYLQKQLCNSIVSDYFKAQKKRIPFSESQIAEAVLRQFRLESCRTAWVGQPGKFKVQAMDAAMGYQWDYFSKGLRWQFKRQYDLASKITFGDLINLSMVKFTGFNTSKRAVWLLGKQLLNDIQKIDLTLYKNVHYTKENVFGIECSAIHTVFGDISLVHDPTLDALGYSHCGGLIDEEGLVRYYMKNEDNKTENVHGEEAKREIVMTIDCLCLKGYSHIWVNGAKAESSIPGAATVRTSDTLPENPSINDVVILSAAAGNFKAGDVVTWNGSAWIDYNGGFAY
;
A
#
# COMPACT_ATOMS: atom_id res chain seq x y z
N MET A 1 -18.56 31.72 40.43
CA MET A 1 -18.70 30.44 41.12
C MET A 1 -19.82 30.38 42.15
N LYS A 2 -19.90 31.27 43.15
CA LYS A 2 -20.98 31.22 44.18
C LYS A 2 -22.42 31.31 43.62
N LYS A 3 -22.69 32.18 42.64
CA LYS A 3 -24.02 32.32 42.00
C LYS A 3 -24.42 31.08 41.16
N PHE A 4 -23.46 30.37 40.60
CA PHE A 4 -23.71 29.13 39.89
C PHE A 4 -24.05 27.98 40.83
N LEU A 5 -23.38 27.90 41.97
CA LEU A 5 -23.67 26.92 43.02
C LEU A 5 -25.05 27.12 43.67
N GLU A 6 -25.52 28.39 43.82
CA GLU A 6 -26.87 28.68 44.30
C GLU A 6 -27.94 28.33 43.27
N PHE A 7 -27.69 28.51 41.96
CA PHE A 7 -28.58 28.08 40.87
C PHE A 7 -28.73 26.57 40.84
N VAL A 8 -27.61 25.82 40.97
CA VAL A 8 -27.60 24.35 41.04
C VAL A 8 -28.40 23.83 42.23
N LYS A 9 -28.30 24.48 43.41
CA LYS A 9 -29.06 24.11 44.60
C LYS A 9 -30.56 24.39 44.49
N ARG A 10 -30.97 25.40 43.71
CA ARG A 10 -32.39 25.77 43.51
C ARG A 10 -33.12 24.90 42.52
N ASN A 11 -32.40 24.35 41.52
CA ASN A 11 -33.02 23.55 40.44
C ASN A 11 -32.22 22.26 40.16
N PRO A 12 -32.10 21.33 41.11
CA PRO A 12 -31.27 20.13 40.94
C PRO A 12 -31.76 19.22 39.81
N ILE A 13 -33.07 19.16 39.58
CA ILE A 13 -33.66 18.33 38.51
C ILE A 13 -33.38 18.95 37.15
N GLY A 14 -33.47 20.27 36.99
CA GLY A 14 -33.18 20.96 35.74
C GLY A 14 -31.71 20.87 35.34
N VAL A 15 -30.79 20.94 36.29
CA VAL A 15 -29.35 20.78 36.04
C VAL A 15 -29.02 19.33 35.71
N LEU A 16 -29.67 18.36 36.35
CA LEU A 16 -29.49 16.95 36.05
C LEU A 16 -30.01 16.62 34.64
N ALA A 17 -31.17 17.16 34.28
CA ALA A 17 -31.72 17.01 32.92
C ALA A 17 -30.83 17.64 31.83
N TYR A 18 -30.23 18.82 32.11
CA TYR A 18 -29.29 19.47 31.21
C TYR A 18 -27.97 18.70 31.07
N LEU A 19 -27.44 18.14 32.17
CA LEU A 19 -26.26 17.30 32.15
C LEU A 19 -26.52 15.97 31.42
N ILE A 20 -27.66 15.34 31.63
CA ILE A 20 -28.06 14.12 30.92
C ILE A 20 -28.24 14.43 29.41
N GLY A 21 -28.84 15.55 29.04
CA GLY A 21 -28.94 16.00 27.66
C GLY A 21 -27.59 16.29 27.01
N MET A 22 -26.66 16.88 27.77
CA MET A 22 -25.29 17.11 27.28
C MET A 22 -24.50 15.81 27.10
N VAL A 23 -24.63 14.86 28.03
CA VAL A 23 -23.98 13.55 27.91
C VAL A 23 -24.56 12.76 26.72
N LEU A 24 -25.87 12.83 26.48
CA LEU A 24 -26.50 12.18 25.33
C LEU A 24 -26.06 12.81 24.00
N MET A 25 -25.79 14.13 23.95
CA MET A 25 -25.26 14.78 22.74
C MET A 25 -23.82 14.36 22.41
N PHE A 26 -23.05 13.90 23.38
CA PHE A 26 -21.68 13.42 23.15
C PHE A 26 -21.59 11.91 22.85
N VAL A 27 -22.67 11.16 23.08
CA VAL A 27 -22.64 9.69 22.91
C VAL A 27 -23.06 9.24 21.51
N ASP A 28 -23.99 9.96 20.85
CA ASP A 28 -24.37 9.67 19.47
C ASP A 28 -25.28 10.79 18.90
N GLU A 29 -24.85 11.46 17.82
CA GLU A 29 -25.65 12.50 17.17
C GLU A 29 -27.01 11.98 16.65
N SER A 30 -27.09 10.69 16.31
CA SER A 30 -28.32 10.07 15.81
C SER A 30 -29.35 9.80 16.92
N VAL A 31 -28.87 9.46 18.14
CA VAL A 31 -29.73 9.21 19.30
C VAL A 31 -30.24 10.54 19.88
N GLY A 32 -29.44 11.60 19.80
CA GLY A 32 -29.83 12.94 20.23
C GLY A 32 -31.01 13.49 19.42
N ALA A 33 -31.00 13.28 18.12
CA ALA A 33 -32.10 13.71 17.24
C ALA A 33 -33.40 12.92 17.47
N MET A 34 -33.30 11.61 17.72
CA MET A 34 -34.48 10.80 18.06
C MET A 34 -35.04 11.14 19.45
N SER A 35 -34.20 11.45 20.44
CA SER A 35 -34.68 11.80 21.77
C SER A 35 -35.31 13.20 21.83
N LEU A 36 -34.87 14.14 20.99
CA LEU A 36 -35.54 15.43 20.84
C LEU A 36 -36.89 15.32 20.13
N ALA A 37 -37.01 14.40 19.16
CA ALA A 37 -38.28 14.14 18.47
C ALA A 37 -39.31 13.46 19.39
N MET A 38 -38.85 12.66 20.39
CA MET A 38 -39.74 12.06 21.39
C MET A 38 -40.03 12.96 22.59
N ALA A 39 -39.31 14.06 22.75
CA ALA A 39 -39.56 15.07 23.77
C ALA A 39 -40.48 16.22 23.32
N THR A 40 -41.28 16.02 22.26
CA THR A 40 -42.49 16.79 22.11
C THR A 40 -43.37 16.47 23.30
N VAL A 41 -43.32 17.34 24.30
CA VAL A 41 -44.18 17.35 25.43
C VAL A 41 -45.61 17.16 24.90
N VAL A 42 -46.16 15.97 25.10
CA VAL A 42 -47.59 15.82 25.02
C VAL A 42 -48.13 16.78 26.06
N SER A 43 -48.63 17.91 25.59
CA SER A 43 -49.41 18.81 26.47
C SER A 43 -50.42 17.90 27.16
N PRO A 44 -50.61 17.99 28.50
CA PRO A 44 -51.63 17.22 29.17
C PRO A 44 -52.93 17.45 28.37
N GLY A 45 -53.39 16.41 27.73
CA GLY A 45 -54.47 16.49 26.77
C GLY A 45 -55.70 17.15 27.39
N THR A 46 -56.40 17.87 26.58
CA THR A 46 -57.75 18.29 26.88
C THR A 46 -58.52 17.03 27.32
N PRO A 47 -59.28 17.07 28.42
CA PRO A 47 -59.98 15.86 28.88
C PRO A 47 -60.94 15.38 27.78
N VAL A 48 -60.65 14.24 27.25
CA VAL A 48 -61.43 13.60 26.18
C VAL A 48 -62.74 13.15 26.73
N ALA A 49 -63.84 13.57 26.12
CA ALA A 49 -65.18 13.08 26.52
C ALA A 49 -65.29 11.58 26.21
N HIS A 50 -66.01 10.87 27.05
CA HIS A 50 -66.33 9.45 26.83
C HIS A 50 -67.72 9.30 26.22
N GLY A 51 -67.84 8.44 25.18
CA GLY A 51 -69.11 8.07 24.60
C GLY A 51 -69.85 7.06 25.49
N ASN A 52 -71.05 6.66 25.06
CA ASN A 52 -71.90 5.72 25.81
C ASN A 52 -71.25 4.35 26.08
N ALA A 53 -70.28 3.96 25.30
CA ALA A 53 -69.49 2.73 25.50
C ALA A 53 -68.22 2.94 26.30
N GLY A 54 -68.00 4.13 26.86
CA GLY A 54 -66.79 4.50 27.61
C GLY A 54 -65.53 4.69 26.74
N LEU A 55 -65.69 4.71 25.41
CA LEU A 55 -64.60 4.98 24.48
C LEU A 55 -64.36 6.49 24.35
N PRO A 56 -63.09 6.95 24.18
CA PRO A 56 -62.79 8.34 23.97
C PRO A 56 -63.52 8.91 22.76
N THR A 57 -64.15 10.04 22.90
CA THR A 57 -64.82 10.77 21.83
C THR A 57 -64.51 12.26 21.92
N GLN A 58 -64.84 12.98 20.89
CA GLN A 58 -64.71 14.44 20.88
C GLN A 58 -65.76 15.08 21.82
N ALA A 59 -65.39 16.14 22.54
CA ALA A 59 -66.32 16.87 23.41
C ALA A 59 -67.38 17.58 22.56
N PRO A 60 -68.64 17.69 23.08
CA PRO A 60 -69.71 18.45 22.41
C PRO A 60 -69.32 19.93 22.22
N GLY A 61 -69.44 20.42 21.00
CA GLY A 61 -69.14 21.78 20.63
C GLY A 61 -67.69 22.06 20.20
N GLU A 62 -66.82 21.06 20.23
CA GLU A 62 -65.48 21.14 19.68
C GLU A 62 -65.47 20.89 18.17
N ALA A 63 -64.61 21.70 17.46
CA ALA A 63 -64.39 21.47 16.04
C ALA A 63 -63.57 20.23 15.78
N THR A 64 -63.89 19.48 14.72
CA THR A 64 -63.07 18.36 14.26
C THR A 64 -61.80 18.89 13.61
N THR A 65 -60.73 18.98 14.34
CA THR A 65 -59.42 19.47 13.89
C THR A 65 -58.38 18.35 13.93
N VAL A 66 -57.27 18.49 13.21
CA VAL A 66 -56.18 17.53 13.19
C VAL A 66 -55.62 17.30 14.61
N SER A 67 -55.57 18.38 15.42
CA SER A 67 -55.09 18.29 16.80
C SER A 67 -55.97 17.42 17.69
N ASN A 68 -57.29 17.62 17.59
CA ASN A 68 -58.28 16.87 18.41
C ASN A 68 -58.39 15.42 17.97
N LEU A 69 -58.22 15.12 16.69
CA LEU A 69 -58.24 13.77 16.16
C LEU A 69 -56.97 12.99 16.52
N SER A 70 -55.81 13.63 16.61
CA SER A 70 -54.56 12.96 17.03
C SER A 70 -54.56 12.59 18.50
N GLU A 71 -55.29 13.32 19.35
CA GLU A 71 -55.45 12.99 20.78
C GLU A 71 -56.42 11.80 21.01
N ILE A 72 -57.36 11.53 20.10
CA ILE A 72 -58.39 10.51 20.25
C ILE A 72 -57.94 9.14 19.73
N GLY A 73 -56.81 9.00 19.10
CA GLY A 73 -56.34 7.68 18.71
C GLY A 73 -55.62 7.59 17.34
N ASP A 74 -54.69 8.46 17.09
CA ASP A 74 -53.83 8.35 15.90
C ASP A 74 -54.58 8.20 14.57
N LEU A 75 -55.73 8.93 14.43
CA LEU A 75 -56.55 8.87 13.21
C LEU A 75 -55.93 9.60 12.02
N VAL A 76 -54.95 10.45 12.28
CA VAL A 76 -54.23 11.20 11.23
C VAL A 76 -52.85 10.61 11.06
N GLU A 77 -52.66 9.95 9.93
CA GLU A 77 -51.32 9.46 9.55
C GLU A 77 -50.51 10.57 8.89
N PRO A 78 -49.21 10.70 9.19
CA PRO A 78 -48.32 11.60 8.49
C PRO A 78 -48.15 11.12 7.04
N ASP A 79 -48.00 12.07 6.12
CA ASP A 79 -47.57 11.75 4.76
C ASP A 79 -46.19 11.10 4.77
N ILE A 80 -46.06 10.02 4.02
CA ILE A 80 -44.82 9.24 3.94
C ILE A 80 -44.27 9.38 2.54
N ASP A 81 -43.02 9.76 2.43
CA ASP A 81 -42.30 9.73 1.15
C ASP A 81 -42.13 8.25 0.72
N ASP A 82 -42.56 7.94 -0.49
CA ASP A 82 -42.38 6.62 -1.09
C ASP A 82 -40.95 6.28 -1.44
N LYS A 83 -40.06 7.27 -1.44
CA LYS A 83 -38.65 7.09 -1.75
C LYS A 83 -37.84 6.89 -0.47
N ILE A 84 -37.11 5.78 -0.41
CA ILE A 84 -36.11 5.53 0.62
C ILE A 84 -34.80 6.21 0.18
N THR A 85 -34.33 7.18 0.96
CA THR A 85 -33.01 7.79 0.74
C THR A 85 -31.94 6.89 1.32
N GLU A 86 -31.08 6.36 0.46
CA GLU A 86 -29.95 5.55 0.90
C GLU A 86 -28.78 6.45 1.25
N ILE A 87 -28.27 6.33 2.46
CA ILE A 87 -27.02 6.94 2.90
C ILE A 87 -25.93 5.90 2.71
N ALA A 88 -25.17 6.02 1.62
CA ALA A 88 -24.11 5.09 1.30
C ALA A 88 -22.75 5.79 1.41
N SER A 89 -21.74 5.05 1.85
CA SER A 89 -20.35 5.49 1.74
C SER A 89 -19.90 5.45 0.27
N ASP A 90 -18.86 6.22 -0.05
CA ASP A 90 -18.27 6.24 -1.39
C ASP A 90 -17.86 4.83 -1.84
N GLU A 91 -18.04 4.53 -3.12
CA GLU A 91 -17.61 3.27 -3.71
C GLU A 91 -16.10 3.13 -3.68
N SER A 92 -15.60 1.94 -3.37
CA SER A 92 -14.17 1.66 -3.37
C SER A 92 -13.63 1.50 -4.78
N VAL A 93 -12.55 2.18 -5.06
CA VAL A 93 -11.80 2.06 -6.32
C VAL A 93 -11.24 0.63 -6.49
N ILE A 94 -10.86 -0.03 -5.40
CA ILE A 94 -10.34 -1.41 -5.42
C ILE A 94 -11.37 -2.40 -5.99
N ASP A 95 -12.67 -2.23 -5.76
CA ASP A 95 -13.68 -3.09 -6.36
C ASP A 95 -13.68 -2.97 -7.89
N THR A 96 -13.61 -1.75 -8.40
CA THR A 96 -13.48 -1.50 -9.84
C THR A 96 -12.19 -2.07 -10.40
N ILE A 97 -11.07 -1.91 -9.68
CA ILE A 97 -9.77 -2.47 -10.06
C ILE A 97 -9.86 -4.00 -10.12
N LYS A 98 -10.39 -4.67 -9.09
CA LYS A 98 -10.54 -6.14 -9.07
C LYS A 98 -11.25 -6.68 -10.32
N ARG A 99 -12.26 -5.95 -10.82
CA ARG A 99 -13.03 -6.35 -12.02
C ARG A 99 -12.32 -6.03 -13.33
N ARG A 100 -11.47 -4.99 -13.37
CA ARG A 100 -10.87 -4.46 -14.60
C ARG A 100 -9.36 -4.64 -14.70
N VAL A 101 -8.72 -5.33 -13.75
CA VAL A 101 -7.30 -5.70 -13.85
C VAL A 101 -7.05 -6.42 -15.17
N LYS A 102 -6.00 -5.99 -15.90
CA LYS A 102 -5.63 -6.56 -17.21
C LYS A 102 -5.34 -8.06 -17.13
N ARG A 103 -4.74 -8.50 -16.06
CA ARG A 103 -4.35 -9.90 -15.86
C ARG A 103 -5.17 -10.55 -14.74
N GLN A 104 -6.16 -11.30 -15.15
CA GLN A 104 -6.97 -12.15 -14.27
C GLN A 104 -6.64 -13.61 -14.58
N VAL A 105 -6.25 -14.37 -13.57
CA VAL A 105 -5.82 -15.76 -13.71
C VAL A 105 -6.73 -16.66 -12.89
N PRO A 106 -7.49 -17.55 -13.54
CA PRO A 106 -8.26 -18.56 -12.82
C PRO A 106 -7.32 -19.61 -12.22
N VAL A 107 -7.58 -20.01 -10.99
CA VAL A 107 -6.79 -21.00 -10.25
C VAL A 107 -7.69 -22.04 -9.60
N THR A 108 -7.15 -23.23 -9.37
CA THR A 108 -7.89 -24.37 -8.79
C THR A 108 -7.47 -24.65 -7.35
N SER A 109 -6.44 -23.97 -6.83
CA SER A 109 -5.92 -24.15 -5.47
C SER A 109 -6.07 -22.86 -4.67
N PHE A 110 -6.27 -22.98 -3.36
CA PHE A 110 -6.21 -21.85 -2.41
C PHE A 110 -4.81 -21.31 -2.19
N GLU A 111 -3.78 -22.06 -2.59
CA GLU A 111 -2.38 -21.66 -2.53
C GLU A 111 -1.88 -21.41 -3.95
N VAL A 112 -1.27 -20.24 -4.18
CA VAL A 112 -0.69 -19.85 -5.47
C VAL A 112 0.74 -19.43 -5.25
N ASP A 113 1.66 -20.09 -5.93
CA ASP A 113 3.07 -19.73 -5.98
C ASP A 113 3.34 -18.98 -7.29
N HIS A 114 3.83 -17.76 -7.18
CA HIS A 114 4.34 -17.04 -8.34
C HIS A 114 5.86 -16.93 -8.23
N TYR A 115 6.52 -17.12 -9.34
CA TYR A 115 7.98 -17.12 -9.41
C TYR A 115 8.47 -15.78 -9.93
N MET A 116 9.50 -15.27 -9.29
CA MET A 116 10.23 -14.08 -9.71
C MET A 116 11.66 -14.46 -10.05
N ILE A 117 12.16 -13.87 -11.12
CA ILE A 117 13.57 -13.98 -11.53
C ILE A 117 14.15 -12.59 -11.41
N ASP A 118 15.24 -12.46 -10.66
CA ASP A 118 16.01 -11.25 -10.58
C ASP A 118 17.22 -11.30 -11.50
N GLU A 119 17.74 -10.16 -11.91
CA GLU A 119 18.98 -10.08 -12.67
C GLU A 119 20.16 -10.42 -11.74
N LYS A 120 21.22 -10.98 -12.34
CA LYS A 120 22.46 -11.21 -11.61
C LYS A 120 23.00 -9.88 -11.11
N ARG A 121 23.41 -9.82 -9.84
CA ARG A 121 24.11 -8.67 -9.28
C ARG A 121 25.35 -8.41 -10.10
N THR A 122 25.53 -7.15 -10.46
CA THR A 122 26.67 -6.69 -11.29
C THR A 122 27.66 -5.83 -10.51
N LYS A 123 27.36 -5.56 -9.24
CA LYS A 123 28.19 -4.69 -8.40
C LYS A 123 28.28 -5.22 -6.98
N ALA A 124 29.41 -5.03 -6.35
CA ALA A 124 29.64 -5.27 -4.94
C ALA A 124 30.66 -4.27 -4.39
N TYR A 125 30.78 -4.27 -3.08
CA TYR A 125 31.67 -3.35 -2.34
C TYR A 125 32.77 -4.15 -1.65
N THR A 126 33.96 -3.53 -1.58
CA THR A 126 35.06 -4.12 -0.82
C THR A 126 34.74 -4.10 0.67
N SER A 127 34.84 -5.26 1.34
CA SER A 127 34.56 -5.39 2.78
C SER A 127 35.65 -4.79 3.66
N SER A 128 36.86 -4.71 3.16
CA SER A 128 38.01 -4.10 3.84
C SER A 128 38.97 -3.47 2.83
N GLU A 129 39.88 -2.66 3.34
CA GLU A 129 40.95 -2.06 2.51
C GLU A 129 41.87 -3.17 1.96
N TYR A 130 42.08 -3.17 0.64
CA TYR A 130 43.21 -3.89 0.03
C TYR A 130 44.42 -2.96 0.02
N LYS A 131 45.44 -3.32 0.77
CA LYS A 131 46.72 -2.58 0.76
C LYS A 131 47.56 -3.06 -0.40
N GLY A 132 47.77 -2.22 -1.41
CA GLY A 132 48.59 -2.52 -2.57
C GLY A 132 50.00 -3.00 -2.16
N ILE A 133 50.28 -4.30 -2.37
CA ILE A 133 51.55 -4.94 -1.98
C ILE A 133 52.35 -5.23 -3.26
N ASN A 134 52.36 -4.34 -4.22
CA ASN A 134 53.07 -4.53 -5.51
C ASN A 134 52.84 -5.91 -6.14
N ALA A 135 51.70 -6.52 -5.89
CA ALA A 135 51.32 -7.82 -6.40
C ALA A 135 50.61 -7.69 -7.73
N THR A 136 51.04 -8.44 -8.73
CA THR A 136 50.35 -8.53 -10.03
C THR A 136 49.01 -9.29 -9.93
N ARG A 137 48.86 -10.16 -8.94
CA ARG A 137 47.64 -10.90 -8.61
C ARG A 137 47.25 -10.61 -7.18
N ALA A 138 46.09 -10.02 -6.99
CA ALA A 138 45.58 -9.59 -5.71
C ALA A 138 44.26 -10.26 -5.37
N GLU A 139 44.12 -10.75 -4.15
CA GLU A 139 42.85 -11.15 -3.61
C GLU A 139 42.04 -9.93 -3.18
N ILE A 140 40.93 -9.67 -3.84
CA ILE A 140 40.08 -8.53 -3.51
C ILE A 140 39.14 -8.93 -2.37
N PRO A 141 39.15 -8.17 -1.25
CA PRO A 141 38.35 -8.49 -0.08
C PRO A 141 36.87 -8.13 -0.32
N PHE A 142 36.06 -9.15 -0.57
CA PHE A 142 34.60 -9.06 -0.63
C PHE A 142 33.96 -9.87 0.49
N ASP A 143 32.73 -9.53 0.84
CA ASP A 143 31.91 -10.37 1.70
C ASP A 143 31.62 -11.73 1.03
N THR A 144 31.35 -12.74 1.85
CA THR A 144 31.26 -14.13 1.37
C THR A 144 30.22 -14.32 0.26
N GLU A 145 29.11 -13.59 0.33
CA GLU A 145 28.03 -13.66 -0.68
C GLU A 145 28.46 -12.98 -1.99
N ASP A 146 29.18 -11.89 -1.91
CA ASP A 146 29.62 -11.07 -3.04
C ASP A 146 30.73 -11.71 -3.86
N ARG A 147 31.52 -12.60 -3.26
CA ARG A 147 32.59 -13.35 -3.97
C ARG A 147 32.10 -14.14 -5.16
N ARG A 148 30.80 -14.50 -5.19
CA ARG A 148 30.19 -15.25 -6.29
C ARG A 148 29.89 -14.41 -7.53
N ILE A 149 29.87 -13.10 -7.40
CA ILE A 149 29.59 -12.17 -8.51
C ILE A 149 30.75 -12.21 -9.51
N TYR A 150 32.00 -12.21 -9.02
CA TYR A 150 33.21 -12.11 -9.82
C TYR A 150 33.72 -13.51 -10.15
N GLN A 151 33.58 -13.87 -11.42
CA GLN A 151 34.04 -15.13 -11.96
C GLN A 151 35.28 -14.93 -12.81
N GLU A 152 35.98 -16.02 -13.10
CA GLU A 152 37.14 -16.03 -13.98
C GLU A 152 36.82 -15.46 -15.36
N TYR A 153 37.74 -14.72 -15.93
CA TYR A 153 37.66 -14.01 -17.21
C TYR A 153 36.65 -12.85 -17.28
N TYR A 154 36.18 -12.36 -16.16
CA TYR A 154 35.38 -11.15 -16.13
C TYR A 154 36.22 -9.92 -15.83
N THR A 155 35.80 -8.77 -16.38
CA THR A 155 36.38 -7.46 -16.13
C THR A 155 35.46 -6.64 -15.24
N ALA A 156 36.03 -5.77 -14.41
CA ALA A 156 35.27 -4.84 -13.58
C ALA A 156 36.01 -3.52 -13.44
N ILE A 157 35.29 -2.46 -13.10
CA ILE A 157 35.86 -1.15 -12.75
C ILE A 157 35.68 -0.87 -11.27
N CYS A 158 36.70 -0.28 -10.66
CA CYS A 158 36.68 0.21 -9.29
C CYS A 158 36.35 1.69 -9.31
N LYS A 159 35.15 2.06 -8.81
CA LYS A 159 34.75 3.46 -8.78
C LYS A 159 35.54 4.26 -7.74
N GLY A 160 36.01 5.43 -8.17
CA GLY A 160 36.76 6.34 -7.29
C GLY A 160 38.22 5.95 -7.01
N VAL A 161 38.72 4.87 -7.61
CA VAL A 161 40.12 4.51 -7.63
C VAL A 161 40.68 4.85 -9.03
N ASN A 162 41.66 5.72 -9.10
CA ASN A 162 42.18 6.15 -10.38
C ASN A 162 43.05 5.09 -11.06
N GLY A 163 42.90 4.99 -12.35
CA GLY A 163 43.81 4.22 -13.21
C GLY A 163 45.08 4.99 -13.56
N TYR A 164 46.00 4.30 -14.21
CA TYR A 164 47.31 4.81 -14.58
C TYR A 164 47.45 4.89 -16.11
N ASP A 165 48.43 5.65 -16.53
CA ASP A 165 48.83 5.75 -17.92
C ASP A 165 49.40 4.41 -18.45
N PRO A 166 49.57 4.23 -19.78
CA PRO A 166 50.13 2.99 -20.33
C PRO A 166 51.52 2.62 -19.82
N THR A 167 52.30 3.60 -19.34
CA THR A 167 53.59 3.35 -18.71
C THR A 167 53.47 2.87 -17.27
N GLY A 168 52.30 3.03 -16.63
CA GLY A 168 52.04 2.67 -15.25
C GLY A 168 52.73 3.52 -14.21
N GLN A 169 53.24 4.69 -14.61
CA GLN A 169 54.01 5.57 -13.74
C GLN A 169 53.22 6.78 -13.25
N TYR A 170 52.20 7.22 -13.99
CA TYR A 170 51.39 8.39 -13.67
C TYR A 170 49.93 8.02 -13.54
N GLU A 171 49.37 8.41 -12.42
CA GLU A 171 47.94 8.28 -12.16
C GLU A 171 47.15 9.26 -13.01
N ILE A 172 46.06 8.83 -13.63
CA ILE A 172 45.17 9.67 -14.44
C ILE A 172 43.90 9.96 -13.67
N PRO A 173 43.72 11.17 -13.14
CA PRO A 173 42.51 11.53 -12.42
C PRO A 173 41.26 11.41 -13.30
N GLY A 174 40.21 10.81 -12.75
CA GLY A 174 38.92 10.63 -13.45
C GLY A 174 38.83 9.42 -14.38
N VAL A 175 39.90 8.62 -14.49
CA VAL A 175 39.84 7.29 -15.16
C VAL A 175 39.80 6.24 -14.08
N ASP A 176 38.72 5.48 -14.03
CA ASP A 176 38.56 4.41 -13.04
C ASP A 176 39.55 3.26 -13.28
N LEU A 177 40.04 2.65 -12.20
CA LEU A 177 40.87 1.45 -12.24
C LEU A 177 40.03 0.28 -12.78
N MET A 178 40.55 -0.43 -13.78
CA MET A 178 39.94 -1.64 -14.35
C MET A 178 40.66 -2.90 -13.85
N LEU A 179 39.90 -3.83 -13.36
CA LEU A 179 40.36 -5.14 -12.89
C LEU A 179 39.95 -6.23 -13.86
N PHE A 180 40.78 -7.26 -13.98
CA PHE A 180 40.50 -8.49 -14.68
C PHE A 180 40.61 -9.67 -13.69
N PHE A 181 39.55 -10.45 -13.54
CA PHE A 181 39.49 -11.56 -12.61
C PHE A 181 40.03 -12.83 -13.24
N MET A 182 40.99 -13.45 -12.57
CA MET A 182 41.72 -14.64 -13.05
C MET A 182 41.31 -15.93 -12.38
N GLY A 183 40.33 -15.90 -11.47
CA GLY A 183 39.89 -17.06 -10.71
C GLY A 183 39.70 -16.71 -9.25
N LYS A 184 39.70 -17.73 -8.41
CA LYS A 184 39.48 -17.62 -6.98
C LYS A 184 40.55 -18.37 -6.20
N ASN A 185 40.86 -17.91 -5.00
CA ASN A 185 41.70 -18.64 -4.07
C ASN A 185 40.96 -19.89 -3.59
N SER A 186 41.61 -21.05 -3.66
CA SER A 186 41.03 -22.34 -3.28
C SER A 186 40.69 -22.48 -1.78
N THR A 187 41.33 -21.65 -0.93
CA THR A 187 41.15 -21.72 0.53
C THR A 187 40.12 -20.69 1.01
N THR A 188 40.20 -19.47 0.50
CA THR A 188 39.37 -18.32 0.95
C THR A 188 38.15 -18.08 0.10
N ASP A 189 38.04 -18.70 -1.09
CA ASP A 189 37.06 -18.40 -2.16
C ASP A 189 37.05 -16.91 -2.58
N ALA A 190 38.10 -16.16 -2.20
CA ALA A 190 38.25 -14.77 -2.57
C ALA A 190 38.63 -14.63 -4.05
N PRO A 191 37.98 -13.72 -4.82
CA PRO A 191 38.33 -13.47 -6.21
C PRO A 191 39.74 -12.88 -6.33
N ILE A 192 40.51 -13.45 -7.26
CA ILE A 192 41.86 -12.99 -7.59
C ILE A 192 41.76 -12.12 -8.84
N ALA A 193 42.24 -10.88 -8.73
CA ALA A 193 42.20 -9.93 -9.84
C ALA A 193 43.62 -9.44 -10.20
N MET A 194 43.76 -9.02 -11.44
CA MET A 194 44.90 -8.24 -11.97
C MET A 194 44.40 -6.86 -12.38
N ALA A 195 45.25 -5.85 -12.23
CA ALA A 195 44.92 -4.53 -12.77
C ALA A 195 45.27 -4.47 -14.27
N VAL A 196 44.31 -3.94 -15.05
CA VAL A 196 44.49 -3.72 -16.51
C VAL A 196 45.22 -2.41 -16.76
N ASN A 197 44.85 -1.34 -16.05
CA ASN A 197 45.40 -0.01 -16.14
C ASN A 197 45.95 0.45 -14.78
N GLY A 198 46.62 -0.44 -14.07
CA GLY A 198 47.22 -0.16 -12.77
C GLY A 198 48.63 0.37 -12.87
N PRO A 199 49.26 0.65 -11.71
CA PRO A 199 50.65 1.03 -11.66
C PRO A 199 51.59 -0.10 -12.07
N LYS A 200 52.76 0.22 -12.56
CA LYS A 200 53.86 -0.70 -12.84
C LYS A 200 55.04 -0.39 -11.93
N VAL A 201 55.71 -1.42 -11.42
CA VAL A 201 56.92 -1.22 -10.61
C VAL A 201 58.00 -0.58 -11.43
N ASN A 202 58.21 -1.09 -12.66
CA ASN A 202 59.10 -0.44 -13.65
C ASN A 202 58.28 -0.18 -14.94
N ALA A 203 58.64 0.88 -15.66
CA ALA A 203 57.93 1.23 -16.91
C ALA A 203 58.02 0.15 -18.00
N THR A 204 58.99 -0.76 -17.89
CA THR A 204 59.21 -1.89 -18.81
C THR A 204 58.47 -3.16 -18.41
N ASP A 205 57.82 -3.18 -17.25
CA ASP A 205 57.12 -4.37 -16.79
C ASP A 205 55.91 -4.64 -17.69
N GLU A 206 55.69 -5.92 -18.00
CA GLU A 206 54.58 -6.37 -18.84
C GLU A 206 53.25 -6.23 -18.12
N TYR A 207 53.21 -6.51 -16.81
CA TYR A 207 52.00 -6.56 -16.01
C TYR A 207 51.92 -5.41 -15.01
N CYS A 208 50.70 -4.92 -14.83
CA CYS A 208 50.40 -3.94 -13.79
C CYS A 208 50.24 -4.63 -12.43
N VAL A 209 50.55 -3.92 -11.36
CA VAL A 209 50.23 -4.31 -9.99
C VAL A 209 48.90 -3.69 -9.57
N VAL A 210 48.19 -4.34 -8.65
CA VAL A 210 46.94 -3.81 -8.12
C VAL A 210 47.27 -2.75 -7.06
N PRO A 211 46.83 -1.48 -7.25
CA PRO A 211 47.05 -0.44 -6.26
C PRO A 211 46.20 -0.64 -5.01
N THR A 212 46.36 0.21 -4.01
CA THR A 212 45.52 0.21 -2.82
C THR A 212 44.08 0.51 -3.20
N ILE A 213 43.14 -0.31 -2.74
CA ILE A 213 41.71 -0.15 -2.93
C ILE A 213 41.07 0.06 -1.55
N PRO A 214 40.50 1.23 -1.26
CA PRO A 214 39.85 1.51 0.03
C PRO A 214 38.69 0.54 0.35
N ALA A 215 38.38 0.38 1.62
CA ALA A 215 37.19 -0.31 2.05
C ALA A 215 35.92 0.44 1.58
N GLY A 216 34.87 -0.29 1.22
CA GLY A 216 33.64 0.31 0.71
C GLY A 216 33.71 0.81 -0.73
N THR A 217 34.81 0.52 -1.47
CA THR A 217 34.90 0.85 -2.90
C THR A 217 33.91 0.03 -3.71
N GLU A 218 33.10 0.70 -4.53
CA GLU A 218 32.18 0.05 -5.46
C GLU A 218 32.95 -0.55 -6.63
N ILE A 219 32.76 -1.85 -6.85
CA ILE A 219 33.35 -2.57 -7.99
C ILE A 219 32.20 -3.06 -8.89
N ILE A 220 32.17 -2.53 -10.12
CA ILE A 220 31.10 -2.81 -11.09
C ILE A 220 31.61 -3.81 -12.11
N LEU A 221 30.93 -4.94 -12.23
CA LEU A 221 31.21 -5.96 -13.23
C LEU A 221 30.87 -5.42 -14.63
N LEU A 222 31.77 -5.59 -15.58
CA LEU A 222 31.55 -5.23 -16.97
C LEU A 222 31.17 -6.48 -17.80
N SER A 223 32.08 -6.93 -18.61
CA SER A 223 31.87 -8.11 -19.48
C SER A 223 33.02 -9.11 -19.31
N SER A 224 32.87 -10.27 -19.89
CA SER A 224 33.97 -11.23 -19.98
C SER A 224 34.99 -10.80 -21.05
N ALA A 225 36.27 -11.07 -20.76
CA ALA A 225 37.36 -10.94 -21.71
C ALA A 225 38.02 -12.30 -21.87
N ALA A 226 37.67 -12.98 -22.96
CA ALA A 226 38.15 -14.34 -23.26
C ALA A 226 39.39 -14.28 -24.16
N TYR A 227 40.33 -15.24 -24.01
CA TYR A 227 41.46 -15.37 -24.93
C TYR A 227 41.02 -16.01 -26.26
N GLU A 228 41.83 -15.85 -27.29
CA GLU A 228 41.48 -16.15 -28.69
C GLU A 228 40.86 -17.54 -28.93
N THR A 229 41.36 -18.56 -28.27
CA THR A 229 40.90 -19.95 -28.48
C THR A 229 39.84 -20.40 -27.47
N GLN A 230 39.45 -19.54 -26.53
CA GLN A 230 38.51 -19.87 -25.48
C GLN A 230 37.07 -19.93 -25.99
N LYS A 231 36.38 -21.05 -25.76
CA LYS A 231 34.99 -21.27 -26.17
C LYS A 231 33.99 -21.23 -25.03
N PHE A 232 34.43 -21.44 -23.80
CA PHE A 232 33.57 -21.57 -22.61
C PHE A 232 34.12 -20.75 -21.44
N ILE A 233 33.22 -20.16 -20.71
CA ILE A 233 33.45 -19.51 -19.39
C ILE A 233 32.52 -20.14 -18.37
N ALA A 234 32.73 -19.87 -17.10
CA ALA A 234 31.85 -20.37 -16.05
C ALA A 234 30.38 -19.98 -16.29
N PRO A 235 29.42 -20.92 -16.15
CA PRO A 235 28.02 -20.65 -16.43
C PRO A 235 27.41 -19.68 -15.41
N ASN A 236 26.58 -18.77 -15.91
CA ASN A 236 25.74 -17.93 -15.07
C ASN A 236 24.39 -18.62 -14.87
N THR A 237 24.05 -18.94 -13.63
CA THR A 237 22.77 -19.57 -13.30
C THR A 237 21.91 -18.57 -12.52
N VAL A 238 20.71 -18.33 -13.00
CA VAL A 238 19.70 -17.55 -12.28
C VAL A 238 18.53 -18.47 -12.02
N THR A 239 18.14 -18.62 -10.76
CA THR A 239 17.03 -19.47 -10.36
C THR A 239 15.84 -18.64 -9.94
N PRO A 240 14.63 -18.96 -10.42
CA PRO A 240 13.42 -18.29 -9.98
C PRO A 240 13.11 -18.61 -8.51
N VAL A 241 12.71 -17.59 -7.75
CA VAL A 241 12.32 -17.72 -6.34
C VAL A 241 10.80 -17.64 -6.26
N PRO A 242 10.11 -18.59 -5.59
CA PRO A 242 8.68 -18.57 -5.42
C PRO A 242 8.26 -17.63 -4.28
N GLU A 243 7.20 -16.85 -4.49
CA GLU A 243 6.46 -16.18 -3.44
C GLU A 243 5.06 -16.77 -3.35
N ARG A 244 4.66 -17.23 -2.15
CA ARG A 244 3.37 -17.88 -1.92
C ARG A 244 2.31 -16.89 -1.48
N LEU A 245 1.14 -17.00 -2.10
CA LEU A 245 -0.07 -16.26 -1.76
C LEU A 245 -1.21 -17.22 -1.45
N TYR A 246 -2.13 -16.77 -0.60
CA TYR A 246 -3.35 -17.47 -0.26
C TYR A 246 -4.57 -16.76 -0.83
N LEU A 247 -5.52 -17.53 -1.36
CA LEU A 247 -6.83 -17.02 -1.75
C LEU A 247 -7.75 -17.07 -0.54
N GLN A 248 -8.45 -15.99 -0.28
CA GLN A 248 -9.41 -15.91 0.81
C GLN A 248 -10.83 -16.14 0.28
N LYS A 249 -11.56 -17.06 0.91
CA LYS A 249 -12.99 -17.23 0.67
C LYS A 249 -13.74 -16.21 1.51
N GLN A 250 -14.47 -15.33 0.85
CA GLN A 250 -15.30 -14.32 1.48
C GLN A 250 -16.77 -14.65 1.22
N LEU A 251 -17.58 -14.59 2.26
CA LEU A 251 -19.01 -14.92 2.23
C LEU A 251 -19.80 -13.82 2.93
N CYS A 252 -20.91 -13.46 2.34
CA CYS A 252 -21.95 -12.68 2.99
C CYS A 252 -23.31 -13.27 2.68
N ASN A 253 -24.24 -13.25 3.62
CA ASN A 253 -25.59 -13.76 3.42
C ASN A 253 -26.62 -12.87 4.10
N SER A 254 -27.76 -12.74 3.43
CA SER A 254 -28.99 -12.19 4.00
C SER A 254 -30.07 -13.27 4.06
N ILE A 255 -30.91 -13.23 5.07
CA ILE A 255 -32.04 -14.13 5.21
C ILE A 255 -33.30 -13.30 5.35
N VAL A 256 -34.29 -13.59 4.51
CA VAL A 256 -35.55 -12.89 4.52
C VAL A 256 -36.69 -13.93 4.64
N SER A 257 -37.54 -13.79 5.66
CA SER A 257 -38.68 -14.69 5.85
C SER A 257 -39.79 -14.43 4.83
N ASP A 258 -40.50 -15.48 4.45
CA ASP A 258 -41.61 -15.36 3.50
C ASP A 258 -42.76 -14.52 4.09
N TYR A 259 -42.95 -14.56 5.41
CA TYR A 259 -43.92 -13.70 6.11
C TYR A 259 -43.60 -12.22 6.00
N PHE A 260 -42.33 -11.85 6.08
CA PHE A 260 -41.92 -10.46 5.89
C PHE A 260 -42.25 -9.95 4.48
N LYS A 261 -42.17 -10.84 3.47
CA LYS A 261 -42.53 -10.51 2.08
C LYS A 261 -44.02 -10.29 1.91
N ALA A 262 -44.82 -11.08 2.61
CA ALA A 262 -46.31 -11.05 2.52
C ALA A 262 -46.94 -9.89 3.31
N GLN A 263 -46.26 -9.34 4.31
CA GLN A 263 -46.81 -8.27 5.14
C GLN A 263 -46.95 -6.95 4.38
N LYS A 264 -48.09 -6.25 4.62
CA LYS A 264 -48.26 -4.88 4.15
C LYS A 264 -47.27 -3.98 4.87
N LYS A 265 -46.40 -3.33 4.11
CA LYS A 265 -45.39 -2.43 4.61
C LYS A 265 -45.86 -1.00 4.51
N ARG A 266 -45.48 -0.17 5.46
CA ARG A 266 -45.75 1.26 5.47
C ARG A 266 -44.92 2.00 4.40
N ILE A 267 -43.70 1.49 4.12
CA ILE A 267 -42.77 1.97 3.10
C ILE A 267 -42.48 0.83 2.14
N PRO A 268 -42.32 1.07 0.82
CA PRO A 268 -42.04 0.00 -0.15
C PRO A 268 -40.58 -0.50 0.00
N PHE A 269 -40.28 -1.19 1.11
CA PHE A 269 -39.00 -1.81 1.37
C PHE A 269 -39.01 -3.26 0.88
N SER A 270 -38.23 -3.53 -0.18
CA SER A 270 -38.21 -4.81 -0.89
C SER A 270 -37.00 -5.67 -0.51
N GLU A 271 -37.10 -6.97 -0.78
CA GLU A 271 -36.00 -7.93 -0.64
C GLU A 271 -34.78 -7.53 -1.49
N SER A 272 -35.03 -7.00 -2.70
CA SER A 272 -33.94 -6.55 -3.57
C SER A 272 -33.13 -5.40 -2.98
N GLN A 273 -33.76 -4.48 -2.26
CA GLN A 273 -33.04 -3.38 -1.58
C GLN A 273 -32.19 -3.90 -0.42
N ILE A 274 -32.68 -4.91 0.32
CA ILE A 274 -31.87 -5.57 1.37
C ILE A 274 -30.66 -6.25 0.74
N ALA A 275 -30.87 -7.01 -0.34
CA ALA A 275 -29.81 -7.71 -1.04
C ALA A 275 -28.75 -6.74 -1.60
N GLU A 276 -29.18 -5.62 -2.17
CA GLU A 276 -28.29 -4.60 -2.70
C GLU A 276 -27.45 -3.92 -1.61
N ALA A 277 -28.06 -3.56 -0.49
CA ALA A 277 -27.36 -2.99 0.66
C ALA A 277 -26.31 -3.97 1.23
N VAL A 278 -26.68 -5.26 1.37
CA VAL A 278 -25.78 -6.32 1.84
C VAL A 278 -24.63 -6.55 0.85
N LEU A 279 -24.90 -6.53 -0.45
CA LEU A 279 -23.89 -6.67 -1.49
C LEU A 279 -22.89 -5.50 -1.46
N ARG A 280 -23.38 -4.27 -1.28
CA ARG A 280 -22.52 -3.08 -1.14
C ARG A 280 -21.60 -3.20 0.08
N GLN A 281 -22.17 -3.58 1.23
CA GLN A 281 -21.41 -3.81 2.45
C GLN A 281 -20.32 -4.88 2.24
N PHE A 282 -20.67 -6.01 1.64
CA PHE A 282 -19.74 -7.08 1.31
C PHE A 282 -18.57 -6.61 0.44
N ARG A 283 -18.85 -5.79 -0.58
CA ARG A 283 -17.79 -5.24 -1.45
C ARG A 283 -16.85 -4.32 -0.69
N LEU A 284 -17.36 -3.46 0.20
CA LEU A 284 -16.54 -2.59 1.03
C LEU A 284 -15.63 -3.40 1.98
N GLU A 285 -16.14 -4.45 2.60
CA GLU A 285 -15.37 -5.35 3.47
C GLU A 285 -14.29 -6.09 2.67
N SER A 286 -14.64 -6.59 1.48
CA SER A 286 -13.69 -7.22 0.57
C SER A 286 -12.56 -6.28 0.14
N CYS A 287 -12.86 -5.00 -0.08
CA CYS A 287 -11.86 -4.00 -0.42
C CYS A 287 -10.92 -3.66 0.74
N ARG A 288 -11.44 -3.59 1.97
CA ARG A 288 -10.61 -3.42 3.17
C ARG A 288 -9.64 -4.59 3.34
N THR A 289 -10.14 -5.82 3.16
CA THR A 289 -9.30 -7.03 3.21
C THR A 289 -8.23 -7.02 2.10
N ALA A 290 -8.58 -6.58 0.89
CA ALA A 290 -7.63 -6.46 -0.21
C ALA A 290 -6.48 -5.49 0.08
N TRP A 291 -6.69 -4.44 0.91
CA TRP A 291 -5.64 -3.53 1.31
C TRP A 291 -4.77 -4.04 2.46
N VAL A 292 -5.36 -4.52 3.55
CA VAL A 292 -4.64 -4.73 4.83
C VAL A 292 -4.69 -6.18 5.35
N GLY A 293 -5.28 -7.11 4.60
CA GLY A 293 -5.33 -8.51 4.99
C GLY A 293 -3.94 -9.07 5.33
N GLN A 294 -3.83 -9.90 6.36
CA GLN A 294 -2.60 -10.58 6.74
C GLN A 294 -2.59 -12.01 6.21
N PRO A 295 -1.48 -12.48 5.61
CA PRO A 295 -1.42 -13.82 5.07
C PRO A 295 -1.37 -14.85 6.19
N GLY A 296 -2.12 -15.92 6.03
CA GLY A 296 -2.11 -17.00 6.99
C GLY A 296 -2.98 -18.17 6.59
N LYS A 297 -2.79 -19.29 7.26
CA LYS A 297 -3.69 -20.44 7.20
C LYS A 297 -3.72 -21.13 8.55
N PHE A 298 -4.89 -21.53 9.00
CA PHE A 298 -5.05 -22.35 10.19
C PHE A 298 -6.27 -23.27 10.08
N LYS A 299 -6.28 -24.31 10.88
CA LYS A 299 -7.41 -25.25 10.91
C LYS A 299 -8.49 -24.76 11.86
N VAL A 300 -9.70 -24.70 11.36
CA VAL A 300 -10.91 -24.35 12.12
C VAL A 300 -11.84 -25.55 12.11
N GLN A 301 -12.51 -25.80 13.24
CA GLN A 301 -13.56 -26.81 13.27
C GLN A 301 -14.76 -26.30 12.47
N ALA A 302 -15.26 -27.11 11.56
CA ALA A 302 -16.46 -26.77 10.80
C ALA A 302 -17.67 -26.60 11.73
N MET A 303 -18.65 -25.78 11.33
CA MET A 303 -19.90 -25.60 12.08
C MET A 303 -20.62 -26.93 12.28
N ASP A 304 -20.61 -27.79 11.26
CA ASP A 304 -21.06 -29.18 11.38
C ASP A 304 -19.86 -30.04 11.81
N ALA A 305 -19.97 -30.63 13.00
CA ALA A 305 -18.90 -31.49 13.57
C ALA A 305 -18.57 -32.69 12.68
N ALA A 306 -19.52 -33.19 11.87
CA ALA A 306 -19.30 -34.27 10.92
C ALA A 306 -18.31 -33.90 9.80
N MET A 307 -18.16 -32.62 9.49
CA MET A 307 -17.21 -32.11 8.48
C MET A 307 -15.77 -32.00 8.99
N GLY A 308 -15.55 -32.19 10.30
CA GLY A 308 -14.23 -32.13 10.92
C GLY A 308 -13.54 -30.79 10.86
N TYR A 309 -12.20 -30.80 10.90
CA TYR A 309 -11.37 -29.59 10.81
C TYR A 309 -11.07 -29.27 9.35
N GLN A 310 -11.26 -27.99 8.97
CA GLN A 310 -11.00 -27.47 7.64
C GLN A 310 -9.97 -26.34 7.70
N TRP A 311 -9.26 -26.10 6.58
CA TRP A 311 -8.31 -25.02 6.48
C TRP A 311 -9.02 -23.72 6.08
N ASP A 312 -8.80 -22.66 6.87
CA ASP A 312 -9.10 -21.30 6.50
C ASP A 312 -7.85 -20.61 5.99
N TYR A 313 -8.00 -19.89 4.88
CA TYR A 313 -6.94 -19.19 4.19
C TYR A 313 -7.21 -17.69 4.23
N PHE A 314 -6.16 -16.91 4.52
CA PHE A 314 -6.21 -15.46 4.61
C PHE A 314 -5.29 -14.85 3.57
N SER A 315 -5.83 -13.93 2.76
CA SER A 315 -5.08 -13.29 1.70
C SER A 315 -4.15 -12.20 2.22
N LYS A 316 -2.98 -12.08 1.60
CA LYS A 316 -2.03 -11.00 1.84
C LYS A 316 -2.53 -9.72 1.17
N GLY A 317 -2.85 -8.69 1.94
CA GLY A 317 -3.27 -7.39 1.44
C GLY A 317 -2.19 -6.70 0.60
N LEU A 318 -2.61 -5.81 -0.29
CA LEU A 318 -1.71 -5.08 -1.18
C LEU A 318 -0.62 -4.34 -0.42
N ARG A 319 -0.98 -3.68 0.69
CA ARG A 319 -0.04 -2.92 1.51
C ARG A 319 1.18 -3.73 1.93
N TRP A 320 1.01 -4.99 2.31
CA TRP A 320 2.08 -5.87 2.78
C TRP A 320 2.90 -6.52 1.65
N GLN A 321 2.51 -6.26 0.40
CA GLN A 321 3.20 -6.74 -0.79
C GLN A 321 4.15 -5.70 -1.37
N PHE A 322 4.06 -4.43 -0.95
CA PHE A 322 5.03 -3.42 -1.33
C PHE A 322 6.40 -3.75 -0.76
N LYS A 323 7.40 -3.82 -1.61
CA LYS A 323 8.80 -4.09 -1.24
C LYS A 323 9.60 -2.81 -0.98
N ARG A 324 9.03 -1.64 -1.35
CA ARG A 324 9.65 -0.32 -1.23
C ARG A 324 8.67 0.65 -0.61
N GLN A 325 9.20 1.53 0.24
CA GLN A 325 8.45 2.57 0.92
C GLN A 325 9.14 3.91 0.69
N TYR A 326 8.35 4.96 0.50
CA TYR A 326 8.82 6.34 0.41
C TYR A 326 8.22 7.15 1.54
N ASP A 327 9.05 7.68 2.43
CA ASP A 327 8.61 8.46 3.57
C ASP A 327 8.81 9.95 3.29
N LEU A 328 7.73 10.73 3.37
CA LEU A 328 7.76 12.17 3.25
C LEU A 328 8.07 12.80 4.61
N ALA A 329 9.13 13.57 4.70
CA ALA A 329 9.51 14.28 5.92
C ALA A 329 8.53 15.41 6.29
N SER A 330 7.90 16.02 5.30
CA SER A 330 6.93 17.11 5.43
C SER A 330 5.80 16.95 4.42
N LYS A 331 4.97 17.99 4.25
CA LYS A 331 4.01 18.00 3.14
C LYS A 331 4.73 17.84 1.83
N ILE A 332 4.13 17.03 0.94
CA ILE A 332 4.69 16.75 -0.37
C ILE A 332 4.94 18.04 -1.15
N THR A 333 6.12 18.15 -1.71
CA THR A 333 6.55 19.27 -2.55
C THR A 333 6.69 18.83 -4.01
N PHE A 334 6.86 19.78 -4.90
CA PHE A 334 7.18 19.48 -6.31
C PHE A 334 8.47 18.67 -6.45
N GLY A 335 9.48 18.97 -5.65
CA GLY A 335 10.75 18.23 -5.62
C GLY A 335 10.53 16.75 -5.25
N ASP A 336 9.68 16.49 -4.25
CA ASP A 336 9.33 15.13 -3.84
C ASP A 336 8.62 14.35 -4.95
N LEU A 337 7.75 15.00 -5.74
CA LEU A 337 7.10 14.38 -6.89
C LEU A 337 8.10 13.94 -7.96
N ILE A 338 9.10 14.77 -8.25
CA ILE A 338 10.15 14.42 -9.21
C ILE A 338 11.04 13.30 -8.65
N ASN A 339 11.44 13.39 -7.38
CA ASN A 339 12.22 12.36 -6.71
C ASN A 339 11.47 11.01 -6.67
N LEU A 340 10.19 11.03 -6.33
CA LEU A 340 9.34 9.85 -6.35
C LEU A 340 9.26 9.25 -7.75
N SER A 341 9.09 10.10 -8.79
CA SER A 341 9.06 9.66 -10.18
C SER A 341 10.41 9.05 -10.61
N MET A 342 11.52 9.67 -10.22
CA MET A 342 12.86 9.13 -10.47
C MET A 342 13.02 7.75 -9.82
N VAL A 343 12.73 7.64 -8.54
CA VAL A 343 12.84 6.36 -7.78
C VAL A 343 11.88 5.29 -8.33
N LYS A 344 10.68 5.69 -8.78
CA LYS A 344 9.68 4.76 -9.34
C LYS A 344 10.11 4.18 -10.67
N PHE A 345 10.61 5.02 -11.58
CA PHE A 345 10.83 4.66 -12.98
C PHE A 345 12.28 4.32 -13.31
N THR A 346 13.18 4.31 -12.31
CA THR A 346 14.59 3.95 -12.47
C THR A 346 14.93 2.67 -11.71
N GLY A 347 15.81 1.85 -12.24
CA GLY A 347 16.42 0.72 -11.55
C GLY A 347 15.67 -0.60 -11.58
N PHE A 348 14.42 -0.61 -11.98
CA PHE A 348 13.62 -1.83 -12.18
C PHE A 348 12.96 -1.78 -13.54
N ASN A 349 12.76 -2.95 -14.15
CA ASN A 349 12.04 -3.04 -15.43
C ASN A 349 10.57 -2.67 -15.21
N THR A 350 10.28 -1.38 -15.23
CA THR A 350 8.95 -0.83 -14.96
C THR A 350 8.33 -0.25 -16.23
N SER A 351 7.01 -0.32 -16.31
CA SER A 351 6.23 0.49 -17.24
C SER A 351 6.49 1.97 -16.97
N LYS A 352 6.49 2.79 -18.01
CA LYS A 352 6.56 4.26 -17.88
C LYS A 352 5.26 4.88 -17.38
N ARG A 353 4.27 4.06 -17.06
CA ARG A 353 2.98 4.48 -16.49
C ARG A 353 2.75 3.79 -15.15
N ALA A 354 2.32 4.57 -14.18
CA ALA A 354 1.98 4.08 -12.85
C ALA A 354 0.68 4.71 -12.36
N VAL A 355 -0.07 3.95 -11.56
CA VAL A 355 -1.29 4.41 -10.91
C VAL A 355 -0.99 4.63 -9.43
N TRP A 356 -1.32 5.79 -8.94
CA TRP A 356 -1.16 6.13 -7.54
C TRP A 356 -2.52 6.16 -6.86
N LEU A 357 -2.80 5.13 -6.05
CA LEU A 357 -3.99 5.06 -5.21
C LEU A 357 -3.74 5.82 -3.92
N LEU A 358 -4.49 6.88 -3.69
CA LEU A 358 -4.21 7.90 -2.69
C LEU A 358 -5.34 8.03 -1.67
N GLY A 359 -4.98 8.25 -0.41
CA GLY A 359 -5.89 8.78 0.59
C GLY A 359 -6.15 10.28 0.38
N LYS A 360 -7.28 10.78 0.90
CA LYS A 360 -7.77 12.15 0.65
C LYS A 360 -6.80 13.25 1.06
N GLN A 361 -6.06 13.07 2.17
CA GLN A 361 -5.15 14.10 2.67
C GLN A 361 -3.91 14.24 1.80
N LEU A 362 -3.33 13.11 1.39
CA LEU A 362 -2.17 13.12 0.50
C LEU A 362 -2.55 13.69 -0.87
N LEU A 363 -3.72 13.32 -1.40
CA LEU A 363 -4.23 13.88 -2.66
C LEU A 363 -4.47 15.39 -2.56
N ASN A 364 -5.06 15.87 -1.46
CA ASN A 364 -5.27 17.29 -1.21
C ASN A 364 -3.94 18.06 -1.13
N ASP A 365 -2.91 17.48 -0.50
CA ASP A 365 -1.60 18.12 -0.43
C ASP A 365 -0.92 18.17 -1.81
N ILE A 366 -1.09 17.16 -2.66
CA ILE A 366 -0.60 17.16 -4.05
C ILE A 366 -1.31 18.25 -4.86
N GLN A 367 -2.63 18.37 -4.74
CA GLN A 367 -3.41 19.37 -5.49
C GLN A 367 -3.08 20.82 -5.11
N LYS A 368 -2.54 21.05 -3.91
CA LYS A 368 -2.10 22.39 -3.46
C LYS A 368 -0.74 22.80 -4.02
N ILE A 369 -0.03 21.90 -4.69
CA ILE A 369 1.23 22.24 -5.33
C ILE A 369 0.94 23.09 -6.57
N ASP A 370 1.51 24.29 -6.61
CA ASP A 370 1.39 25.16 -7.78
C ASP A 370 2.31 24.69 -8.91
N LEU A 371 1.75 23.90 -9.82
CA LEU A 371 2.48 23.42 -11.00
C LEU A 371 2.61 24.46 -12.11
N THR A 372 1.94 25.60 -12.04
CA THR A 372 2.03 26.64 -13.06
C THR A 372 3.44 27.26 -13.14
N LEU A 373 4.19 27.18 -12.05
CA LEU A 373 5.58 27.62 -11.98
C LEU A 373 6.55 26.70 -12.75
N TYR A 374 6.12 25.48 -13.11
CA TYR A 374 6.97 24.44 -13.68
C TYR A 374 6.47 24.03 -15.07
N LYS A 375 7.14 24.51 -16.11
CA LYS A 375 6.72 24.31 -17.52
C LYS A 375 6.76 22.86 -18.00
N ASN A 376 7.46 21.97 -17.30
CA ASN A 376 7.71 20.58 -17.73
C ASN A 376 6.79 19.56 -17.09
N VAL A 377 5.84 19.99 -16.24
CA VAL A 377 4.89 19.10 -15.56
C VAL A 377 3.49 19.65 -15.73
N HIS A 378 2.57 18.86 -16.24
CA HIS A 378 1.19 19.26 -16.41
C HIS A 378 0.24 18.16 -15.95
N TYR A 379 -0.96 18.59 -15.55
CA TYR A 379 -2.06 17.68 -15.33
C TYR A 379 -2.81 17.45 -16.65
N THR A 380 -3.06 16.20 -16.96
CA THR A 380 -3.99 15.80 -18.03
C THR A 380 -5.05 14.87 -17.47
N LYS A 381 -6.18 14.76 -18.17
CA LYS A 381 -7.18 13.77 -17.84
C LYS A 381 -6.83 12.45 -18.54
N GLU A 382 -6.79 11.39 -17.78
CA GLU A 382 -6.60 10.02 -18.29
C GLU A 382 -7.70 9.10 -17.78
N ASN A 383 -7.86 7.96 -18.46
CA ASN A 383 -8.77 6.90 -18.01
C ASN A 383 -7.95 5.65 -17.70
N VAL A 384 -7.89 5.30 -16.42
CA VAL A 384 -7.17 4.12 -15.94
C VAL A 384 -8.14 3.21 -15.20
N PHE A 385 -8.15 1.93 -15.53
CA PHE A 385 -9.15 0.97 -15.06
C PHE A 385 -10.61 1.42 -15.31
N GLY A 386 -10.84 2.31 -16.29
CA GLY A 386 -12.15 2.89 -16.57
C GLY A 386 -12.60 3.96 -15.59
N ILE A 387 -11.69 4.50 -14.80
CA ILE A 387 -11.90 5.62 -13.88
C ILE A 387 -11.22 6.85 -14.49
N GLU A 388 -11.94 7.95 -14.59
CA GLU A 388 -11.34 9.22 -14.99
C GLU A 388 -10.45 9.73 -13.85
N CYS A 389 -9.20 9.99 -14.14
CA CYS A 389 -8.21 10.45 -13.20
C CYS A 389 -7.35 11.58 -13.77
N SER A 390 -6.68 12.29 -12.88
CA SER A 390 -5.68 13.28 -13.28
C SER A 390 -4.31 12.61 -13.36
N ALA A 391 -3.58 12.82 -14.45
CA ALA A 391 -2.22 12.31 -14.60
C ALA A 391 -1.20 13.43 -14.51
N ILE A 392 -0.10 13.15 -13.84
CA ILE A 392 1.09 14.01 -13.77
C ILE A 392 2.12 13.43 -14.74
N HIS A 393 2.50 14.21 -15.75
CA HIS A 393 3.54 13.83 -16.69
C HIS A 393 4.88 14.36 -16.21
N THR A 394 5.85 13.47 -16.06
CA THR A 394 7.22 13.81 -15.72
C THR A 394 8.18 13.29 -16.80
N VAL A 395 9.43 13.78 -16.81
CA VAL A 395 10.46 13.27 -17.74
C VAL A 395 10.71 11.76 -17.55
N PHE A 396 10.52 11.23 -16.34
CA PHE A 396 10.75 9.82 -16.02
C PHE A 396 9.59 8.92 -16.42
N GLY A 397 8.36 9.43 -16.36
CA GLY A 397 7.14 8.68 -16.68
C GLY A 397 5.87 9.39 -16.18
N ASP A 398 4.74 8.75 -16.39
CA ASP A 398 3.41 9.28 -16.10
C ASP A 398 2.82 8.62 -14.85
N ILE A 399 2.24 9.44 -13.97
CA ILE A 399 1.61 8.99 -12.73
C ILE A 399 0.15 9.43 -12.73
N SER A 400 -0.76 8.47 -12.78
CA SER A 400 -2.20 8.72 -12.70
C SER A 400 -2.66 8.72 -11.26
N LEU A 401 -3.26 9.82 -10.79
CA LEU A 401 -3.73 10.01 -9.42
C LEU A 401 -5.19 9.53 -9.29
N VAL A 402 -5.43 8.62 -8.38
CA VAL A 402 -6.76 8.07 -8.11
C VAL A 402 -7.01 8.09 -6.60
N HIS A 403 -8.11 8.73 -6.19
CA HIS A 403 -8.55 8.70 -4.80
C HIS A 403 -9.20 7.35 -4.46
N ASP A 404 -8.77 6.71 -3.38
CA ASP A 404 -9.42 5.51 -2.86
C ASP A 404 -10.00 5.75 -1.46
N PRO A 405 -11.32 5.84 -1.33
CA PRO A 405 -12.00 6.04 -0.04
C PRO A 405 -11.72 4.92 0.97
N THR A 406 -11.36 3.72 0.51
CA THR A 406 -11.01 2.61 1.40
C THR A 406 -9.79 2.90 2.25
N LEU A 407 -8.79 3.60 1.71
CA LEU A 407 -7.61 4.03 2.48
C LEU A 407 -8.00 5.01 3.60
N ASP A 408 -8.96 5.90 3.33
CA ASP A 408 -9.46 6.83 4.33
C ASP A 408 -10.20 6.11 5.46
N ALA A 409 -11.04 5.14 5.12
CA ALA A 409 -11.78 4.33 6.09
C ALA A 409 -10.86 3.46 6.96
N LEU A 410 -9.66 3.12 6.46
CA LEU A 410 -8.65 2.34 7.19
C LEU A 410 -7.68 3.23 8.01
N GLY A 411 -7.82 4.56 7.97
CA GLY A 411 -6.94 5.49 8.66
C GLY A 411 -5.65 5.85 7.90
N TYR A 412 -5.52 5.45 6.62
CA TYR A 412 -4.37 5.75 5.77
C TYR A 412 -4.57 6.97 4.86
N SER A 413 -5.29 7.99 5.34
CA SER A 413 -5.60 9.21 4.57
C SER A 413 -4.36 9.98 4.09
N HIS A 414 -3.22 9.85 4.80
CA HIS A 414 -1.94 10.47 4.44
C HIS A 414 -1.03 9.56 3.62
N CYS A 415 -1.49 8.36 3.27
CA CYS A 415 -0.69 7.37 2.56
C CYS A 415 -1.23 7.10 1.17
N GLY A 416 -0.44 6.39 0.37
CA GLY A 416 -0.88 5.91 -0.93
C GLY A 416 0.04 4.84 -1.51
N GLY A 417 -0.51 3.98 -2.36
CA GLY A 417 0.22 2.96 -3.07
C GLY A 417 0.46 3.34 -4.53
N LEU A 418 1.70 3.47 -4.95
CA LEU A 418 2.08 3.70 -6.34
C LEU A 418 2.32 2.35 -7.02
N ILE A 419 1.39 1.96 -7.86
CA ILE A 419 1.29 0.63 -8.45
C ILE A 419 1.57 0.69 -9.95
N ASP A 420 2.28 -0.31 -10.45
CA ASP A 420 2.42 -0.56 -11.87
C ASP A 420 1.20 -1.35 -12.36
N GLU A 421 0.51 -0.84 -13.38
CA GLU A 421 -0.71 -1.46 -13.88
C GLU A 421 -0.47 -2.89 -14.40
N GLU A 422 0.69 -3.12 -15.03
CA GLU A 422 1.06 -4.43 -15.56
C GLU A 422 1.51 -5.42 -14.48
N GLY A 423 2.00 -4.91 -13.35
CA GLY A 423 2.44 -5.70 -12.21
C GLY A 423 1.29 -6.18 -11.32
N LEU A 424 0.08 -5.63 -11.48
CA LEU A 424 -1.08 -6.03 -10.69
C LEU A 424 -1.78 -7.22 -11.33
N VAL A 425 -1.96 -8.31 -10.57
CA VAL A 425 -2.60 -9.55 -11.02
C VAL A 425 -3.67 -9.97 -10.02
N ARG A 426 -4.82 -10.37 -10.53
CA ARG A 426 -5.87 -11.01 -9.74
C ARG A 426 -5.86 -12.51 -9.96
N TYR A 427 -5.68 -13.27 -8.90
CA TYR A 427 -5.92 -14.72 -8.90
C TYR A 427 -7.30 -14.98 -8.32
N TYR A 428 -8.10 -15.78 -9.00
CA TYR A 428 -9.45 -16.10 -8.53
C TYR A 428 -9.78 -17.58 -8.77
N MET A 429 -10.42 -18.19 -7.81
CA MET A 429 -11.03 -19.51 -7.96
C MET A 429 -12.51 -19.35 -8.30
N LYS A 430 -13.14 -18.34 -7.71
CA LYS A 430 -14.54 -18.01 -7.94
C LYS A 430 -14.72 -16.49 -7.97
N ASN A 431 -15.33 -16.02 -9.04
CA ASN A 431 -15.78 -14.62 -9.13
C ASN A 431 -16.98 -14.41 -8.18
N GLU A 432 -17.36 -13.15 -7.98
CA GLU A 432 -18.55 -12.80 -7.24
C GLU A 432 -19.76 -13.59 -7.81
N ASP A 433 -20.30 -14.48 -7.00
CA ASP A 433 -21.41 -15.37 -7.34
C ASP A 433 -22.51 -15.15 -6.31
N ASN A 434 -23.71 -14.87 -6.80
CA ASN A 434 -24.90 -14.68 -5.98
C ASN A 434 -25.82 -15.90 -6.14
N LYS A 435 -26.14 -16.56 -5.03
CA LYS A 435 -27.03 -17.71 -5.00
C LYS A 435 -28.15 -17.45 -4.02
N THR A 436 -29.38 -17.81 -4.45
CA THR A 436 -30.55 -17.83 -3.58
C THR A 436 -30.89 -19.27 -3.24
N GLU A 437 -30.97 -19.58 -1.96
CA GLU A 437 -31.28 -20.90 -1.44
C GLU A 437 -32.42 -20.81 -0.42
N ASN A 438 -33.29 -21.83 -0.39
CA ASN A 438 -34.27 -21.95 0.69
C ASN A 438 -33.56 -22.42 1.96
N VAL A 439 -33.89 -21.82 3.10
CA VAL A 439 -33.32 -22.22 4.38
C VAL A 439 -33.95 -23.57 4.78
N HIS A 440 -33.10 -24.56 5.05
CA HIS A 440 -33.59 -25.89 5.41
C HIS A 440 -34.34 -25.84 6.74
N GLY A 441 -35.58 -26.30 6.72
CA GLY A 441 -36.45 -26.36 7.91
C GLY A 441 -37.13 -25.05 8.31
N GLU A 442 -36.99 -23.98 7.52
CA GLU A 442 -37.58 -22.66 7.80
C GLU A 442 -38.26 -22.07 6.54
N GLU A 443 -39.30 -21.28 6.74
CA GLU A 443 -39.98 -20.54 5.68
C GLU A 443 -39.25 -19.22 5.42
N ALA A 444 -38.06 -19.33 4.85
CA ALA A 444 -37.20 -18.20 4.55
C ALA A 444 -36.29 -18.48 3.36
N LYS A 445 -35.88 -17.42 2.66
CA LYS A 445 -34.88 -17.48 1.61
C LYS A 445 -33.58 -16.83 2.08
N ARG A 446 -32.49 -17.50 1.75
CA ARG A 446 -31.14 -17.02 2.00
C ARG A 446 -30.50 -16.62 0.67
N GLU A 447 -30.02 -15.41 0.60
CA GLU A 447 -29.14 -14.96 -0.47
C GLU A 447 -27.70 -15.02 0.01
N ILE A 448 -26.85 -15.68 -0.76
CA ILE A 448 -25.43 -15.90 -0.45
C ILE A 448 -24.62 -15.24 -1.54
N VAL A 449 -23.79 -14.29 -1.16
CA VAL A 449 -22.76 -13.71 -2.02
C VAL A 449 -21.41 -14.30 -1.63
N MET A 450 -20.68 -14.81 -2.60
CA MET A 450 -19.40 -15.46 -2.37
C MET A 450 -18.37 -15.02 -3.41
N THR A 451 -17.13 -14.76 -2.94
CA THR A 451 -15.95 -14.62 -3.80
C THR A 451 -14.78 -15.38 -3.22
N ILE A 452 -13.89 -15.88 -4.09
CA ILE A 452 -12.62 -16.52 -3.70
C ILE A 452 -11.55 -15.95 -4.59
N ASP A 453 -10.83 -14.97 -4.09
CA ASP A 453 -9.79 -14.26 -4.84
C ASP A 453 -8.65 -13.75 -3.96
N CYS A 454 -7.59 -13.28 -4.60
CA CYS A 454 -6.56 -12.45 -4.01
C CYS A 454 -5.96 -11.52 -5.08
N LEU A 455 -5.44 -10.38 -4.65
CA LEU A 455 -4.66 -9.46 -5.47
C LEU A 455 -3.17 -9.69 -5.21
N CYS A 456 -2.37 -9.66 -6.26
CA CYS A 456 -0.92 -9.84 -6.22
C CYS A 456 -0.22 -8.66 -6.89
N LEU A 457 0.79 -8.10 -6.23
CA LEU A 457 1.74 -7.16 -6.82
C LEU A 457 3.01 -7.91 -7.21
N LYS A 458 3.30 -7.98 -8.51
CA LYS A 458 4.49 -8.65 -9.03
C LYS A 458 5.63 -7.67 -9.23
N GLY A 459 6.80 -8.04 -8.76
CA GLY A 459 8.02 -7.26 -8.93
C GLY A 459 8.30 -6.28 -7.80
N TYR A 460 9.36 -5.51 -7.96
CA TYR A 460 9.90 -4.57 -6.96
C TYR A 460 9.62 -3.10 -7.30
N SER A 461 8.93 -2.84 -8.41
CA SER A 461 8.66 -1.48 -8.91
C SER A 461 7.61 -0.72 -8.10
N HIS A 462 6.82 -1.42 -7.29
CA HIS A 462 5.73 -0.83 -6.51
C HIS A 462 6.26 -0.12 -5.27
N ILE A 463 5.72 1.08 -4.97
CA ILE A 463 6.16 1.90 -3.85
C ILE A 463 4.97 2.28 -2.99
N TRP A 464 5.07 2.05 -1.69
CA TRP A 464 4.16 2.62 -0.71
C TRP A 464 4.66 3.98 -0.27
N VAL A 465 3.83 5.01 -0.33
CA VAL A 465 4.18 6.37 0.06
C VAL A 465 3.51 6.72 1.37
N ASN A 466 4.30 7.09 2.37
CA ASN A 466 3.83 7.62 3.64
C ASN A 466 3.92 9.14 3.64
N GLY A 467 2.81 9.81 3.92
CA GLY A 467 2.81 11.25 4.17
C GLY A 467 3.44 11.60 5.52
N ALA A 468 3.76 12.86 5.75
CA ALA A 468 4.45 13.37 6.94
C ALA A 468 3.77 13.07 8.30
N LYS A 469 2.53 12.66 8.30
CA LYS A 469 1.76 12.28 9.50
C LYS A 469 1.44 10.79 9.57
N ALA A 470 2.01 9.98 8.69
CA ALA A 470 1.80 8.55 8.72
C ALA A 470 2.70 7.91 9.78
N GLU A 471 2.11 7.19 10.71
CA GLU A 471 2.83 6.55 11.82
C GLU A 471 3.26 5.11 11.55
N SER A 472 3.00 4.58 10.35
CA SER A 472 3.17 3.15 10.12
C SER A 472 4.06 2.83 8.94
N SER A 473 5.14 2.11 9.22
CA SER A 473 6.03 1.49 8.23
C SER A 473 5.58 0.08 7.86
N ILE A 474 5.98 -0.37 6.68
CA ILE A 474 5.80 -1.76 6.23
C ILE A 474 7.04 -2.54 6.68
N PRO A 475 6.91 -3.57 7.53
CA PRO A 475 8.04 -4.38 7.95
C PRO A 475 8.77 -5.01 6.75
N GLY A 476 10.09 -4.85 6.70
CA GLY A 476 10.93 -5.40 5.63
C GLY A 476 10.87 -4.68 4.28
N ALA A 477 10.13 -3.58 4.17
CA ALA A 477 10.20 -2.72 2.99
C ALA A 477 11.40 -1.77 3.08
N ALA A 478 12.13 -1.62 1.97
CA ALA A 478 13.19 -0.62 1.87
C ALA A 478 12.56 0.79 1.89
N THR A 479 13.06 1.65 2.77
CA THR A 479 12.51 3.00 2.94
C THR A 479 13.23 3.99 2.03
N VAL A 480 12.46 4.83 1.33
CA VAL A 480 12.97 5.99 0.60
C VAL A 480 12.46 7.24 1.29
N ARG A 481 13.37 8.13 1.69
CA ARG A 481 13.02 9.38 2.39
C ARG A 481 13.93 10.52 1.98
N THR A 482 13.44 11.74 2.07
CA THR A 482 14.26 12.95 1.96
C THR A 482 14.64 13.40 3.36
N SER A 483 15.93 13.61 3.61
CA SER A 483 16.45 14.01 4.92
C SER A 483 17.66 14.92 4.77
N ASP A 484 17.91 15.75 5.75
CA ASP A 484 19.11 16.57 5.89
C ASP A 484 20.26 15.82 6.58
N THR A 485 19.96 14.68 7.21
CA THR A 485 20.94 13.84 7.92
C THR A 485 20.78 12.37 7.53
N LEU A 486 21.88 11.62 7.67
CA LEU A 486 21.86 10.17 7.50
C LEU A 486 21.30 9.50 8.77
N PRO A 487 20.36 8.55 8.65
CA PRO A 487 19.82 7.79 9.78
C PRO A 487 20.87 7.01 10.54
N GLU A 488 20.76 6.96 11.87
CA GLU A 488 21.67 6.21 12.73
C GLU A 488 21.45 4.68 12.67
N ASN A 489 20.21 4.24 12.43
CA ASN A 489 19.85 2.82 12.35
C ASN A 489 19.12 2.53 11.03
N PRO A 490 19.82 2.51 9.90
CA PRO A 490 19.20 2.22 8.62
C PRO A 490 18.95 0.72 8.42
N SER A 491 17.92 0.39 7.65
CA SER A 491 17.71 -0.96 7.14
C SER A 491 18.42 -1.16 5.81
N ILE A 492 18.77 -2.39 5.47
CA ILE A 492 19.38 -2.72 4.17
C ILE A 492 18.45 -2.24 3.05
N ASN A 493 19.03 -1.57 2.07
CA ASN A 493 18.35 -0.93 0.95
C ASN A 493 17.53 0.33 1.27
N ASP A 494 17.64 0.87 2.48
CA ASP A 494 17.13 2.21 2.74
C ASP A 494 17.80 3.22 1.80
N VAL A 495 17.00 4.12 1.24
CA VAL A 495 17.46 5.17 0.34
C VAL A 495 17.18 6.53 0.99
N VAL A 496 18.17 7.40 1.00
CA VAL A 496 18.04 8.78 1.49
C VAL A 496 18.39 9.75 0.36
N ILE A 497 17.50 10.69 0.12
CA ILE A 497 17.74 11.84 -0.75
C ILE A 497 18.18 12.99 0.16
N LEU A 498 19.41 13.39 0.05
CA LEU A 498 19.99 14.41 0.93
C LEU A 498 19.53 15.81 0.52
N SER A 499 18.87 16.51 1.43
CA SER A 499 18.53 17.94 1.27
C SER A 499 19.67 18.87 1.72
N ALA A 500 20.59 18.37 2.54
CA ALA A 500 21.81 19.05 2.98
C ALA A 500 23.01 18.10 2.87
N ALA A 501 24.23 18.65 2.87
CA ALA A 501 25.44 17.83 2.87
C ALA A 501 25.56 17.04 4.18
N ALA A 502 25.77 15.72 4.09
CA ALA A 502 25.93 14.83 5.23
C ALA A 502 27.06 13.81 5.02
N GLY A 503 28.02 13.77 5.93
CA GLY A 503 29.21 12.93 5.81
C GLY A 503 30.05 13.30 4.57
N ASN A 504 30.25 12.34 3.69
CA ASN A 504 31.01 12.52 2.44
C ASN A 504 30.10 12.90 1.24
N PHE A 505 28.80 13.03 1.44
CA PHE A 505 27.82 13.28 0.39
C PHE A 505 27.35 14.74 0.37
N LYS A 506 26.93 15.21 -0.80
CA LYS A 506 26.48 16.59 -1.03
C LYS A 506 24.95 16.67 -0.96
N ALA A 507 24.44 17.89 -0.80
CA ALA A 507 23.02 18.15 -0.97
C ALA A 507 22.57 17.79 -2.39
N GLY A 508 21.49 17.04 -2.49
CA GLY A 508 20.95 16.50 -3.74
C GLY A 508 21.42 15.07 -4.08
N ASP A 509 22.43 14.55 -3.39
CA ASP A 509 22.86 13.17 -3.59
C ASP A 509 21.79 12.20 -3.09
N VAL A 510 21.66 11.09 -3.80
CA VAL A 510 20.78 9.97 -3.42
C VAL A 510 21.66 8.83 -2.97
N VAL A 511 21.54 8.43 -1.72
CA VAL A 511 22.39 7.41 -1.09
C VAL A 511 21.55 6.23 -0.61
N THR A 512 22.13 5.04 -0.62
CA THR A 512 21.50 3.82 -0.12
C THR A 512 22.37 3.13 0.93
N TRP A 513 21.73 2.44 1.87
CA TRP A 513 22.42 1.65 2.89
C TRP A 513 22.60 0.21 2.41
N ASN A 514 23.85 -0.25 2.32
CA ASN A 514 24.19 -1.60 1.88
C ASN A 514 24.29 -2.64 3.01
N GLY A 515 23.95 -2.26 4.24
CA GLY A 515 24.12 -3.07 5.44
C GLY A 515 25.36 -2.73 6.27
N SER A 516 26.35 -2.02 5.71
CA SER A 516 27.59 -1.61 6.39
C SER A 516 27.94 -0.14 6.21
N ALA A 517 27.59 0.45 5.07
CA ALA A 517 27.90 1.85 4.76
C ALA A 517 26.83 2.50 3.88
N TRP A 518 26.75 3.84 3.91
CA TRP A 518 26.01 4.63 2.95
C TRP A 518 26.83 4.79 1.67
N ILE A 519 26.20 4.56 0.53
CA ILE A 519 26.81 4.56 -0.79
C ILE A 519 25.90 5.27 -1.79
N ASP A 520 26.44 5.73 -2.92
CA ASP A 520 25.65 6.35 -3.97
C ASP A 520 24.59 5.40 -4.53
N TYR A 521 23.36 5.90 -4.66
CA TYR A 521 22.24 5.14 -5.22
C TYR A 521 22.32 5.11 -6.75
N ASN A 522 22.53 3.94 -7.33
CA ASN A 522 22.66 3.73 -8.77
C ASN A 522 21.45 3.03 -9.41
N GLY A 523 20.26 3.20 -8.84
CA GLY A 523 19.02 2.67 -9.39
C GLY A 523 18.85 1.16 -9.21
N GLY A 524 18.76 0.68 -7.99
CA GLY A 524 18.53 -0.73 -7.65
C GLY A 524 18.68 -0.95 -6.16
N PHE A 525 18.40 -2.17 -5.67
CA PHE A 525 18.76 -2.52 -4.31
C PHE A 525 20.28 -2.76 -4.23
N ALA A 526 20.91 -2.26 -3.17
CA ALA A 526 22.24 -2.67 -2.79
C ALA A 526 22.14 -4.06 -2.11
N TYR A 527 22.32 -5.11 -2.85
CA TYR A 527 22.40 -6.46 -2.31
C TYR A 527 23.83 -6.85 -2.09
#